data_d1f9a3a7421dd0e44e2645c8aebbc956
#
_entry.id   d1f9a3a7421dd0e44e2645c8aebbc956
#
_cell.length_a   1.000
_cell.length_b   1.000
_cell.length_c   1.000
_cell.angle_alpha   90.00
_cell.angle_beta   90.00
_cell.angle_gamma   90.00
#
_symmetry.space_group_name_H-M   'P 1'
#
loop_
_entity.id
_entity.type
_entity.pdbx_description
1 polymer ?
#
loop_
_entity_poly.entity_id
_entity_poly.type
_entity_poly.pdbx_seq_one_letter_code
_entity_poly.pdbx_strand_id
1 'polypeptide(L)'
;MFGYHGKILVVDLTSETSHWIDIEKEHLRQYIGGVGLGAYLLFKFSVPGSDPFDPSSPLIFATSPLVGTRLTTSSKFAVVSKSPLTGFINDSLSSSFCATELKKCGCDALILIGRAKRPTLLFVQNGRVDFLDAKYLTGLTTAETEKTVKETLNDYVVRVLAIGPAGENLVHYATISNDGGRHAGRGGAGAVMGS
;
A
#
# COMPACT_ATOMS: atom_id res chain seq x y z
N MET A 1 21.19 -7.96 -5.15
CA MET A 1 21.72 -6.69 -4.58
C MET A 1 21.34 -6.69 -3.12
N PHE A 2 22.23 -6.35 -2.19
CA PHE A 2 21.89 -6.41 -0.76
C PHE A 2 20.80 -5.39 -0.41
N GLY A 3 19.84 -5.82 0.43
CA GLY A 3 18.71 -4.99 0.86
C GLY A 3 17.53 -4.91 -0.12
N TYR A 4 17.61 -5.56 -1.26
CA TYR A 4 16.53 -5.64 -2.25
C TYR A 4 16.17 -7.07 -2.58
N HIS A 5 14.89 -7.28 -2.86
CA HIS A 5 14.38 -8.51 -3.47
C HIS A 5 14.50 -8.48 -5.00
N GLY A 6 14.50 -7.28 -5.60
CA GLY A 6 14.47 -7.08 -7.05
C GLY A 6 13.09 -7.39 -7.65
N LYS A 7 12.04 -7.34 -6.83
CA LYS A 7 10.68 -7.76 -7.23
C LYS A 7 9.62 -6.78 -6.75
N ILE A 8 8.62 -6.59 -7.59
CA ILE A 8 7.41 -5.82 -7.32
C ILE A 8 6.22 -6.78 -7.35
N LEU A 9 5.37 -6.72 -6.36
CA LEU A 9 4.10 -7.43 -6.34
C LEU A 9 3.00 -6.52 -6.90
N VAL A 10 2.35 -6.93 -7.98
CA VAL A 10 1.21 -6.21 -8.57
C VAL A 10 -0.06 -7.00 -8.28
N VAL A 11 -1.06 -6.31 -7.77
CA VAL A 11 -2.39 -6.85 -7.45
C VAL A 11 -3.43 -6.09 -8.25
N ASP A 12 -4.17 -6.81 -9.07
CA ASP A 12 -5.32 -6.28 -9.79
C ASP A 12 -6.61 -6.66 -9.05
N LEU A 13 -7.27 -5.64 -8.51
CA LEU A 13 -8.50 -5.78 -7.72
C LEU A 13 -9.71 -6.11 -8.59
N THR A 14 -9.68 -5.74 -9.87
CA THR A 14 -10.80 -6.00 -10.78
C THR A 14 -10.89 -7.48 -11.17
N SER A 15 -9.76 -8.08 -11.44
CA SER A 15 -9.66 -9.51 -11.81
C SER A 15 -9.41 -10.43 -10.61
N GLU A 16 -9.17 -9.88 -9.43
CA GLU A 16 -8.76 -10.61 -8.21
C GLU A 16 -7.53 -11.50 -8.48
N THR A 17 -6.50 -10.92 -9.13
CA THR A 17 -5.25 -11.62 -9.46
C THR A 17 -4.03 -10.87 -8.95
N SER A 18 -2.94 -11.60 -8.80
CA SER A 18 -1.64 -11.02 -8.48
C SER A 18 -0.53 -11.64 -9.31
N HIS A 19 0.48 -10.84 -9.63
CA HIS A 19 1.66 -11.31 -10.35
C HIS A 19 2.91 -10.55 -9.92
N TRP A 20 4.07 -11.13 -10.23
CA TRP A 20 5.37 -10.58 -9.92
C TRP A 20 5.99 -9.92 -11.14
N ILE A 21 6.63 -8.78 -10.92
CA ILE A 21 7.46 -8.10 -11.92
C ILE A 21 8.87 -7.96 -11.36
N ASP A 22 9.86 -8.35 -12.15
CA ASP A 22 11.25 -8.08 -11.84
C ASP A 22 11.58 -6.61 -12.12
N ILE A 23 12.39 -6.01 -11.26
CA ILE A 23 12.90 -4.65 -11.45
C ILE A 23 14.42 -4.69 -11.64
N GLU A 24 14.88 -4.01 -12.67
CA GLU A 24 16.31 -3.96 -13.02
C GLU A 24 17.14 -3.26 -11.92
N LYS A 25 18.36 -3.75 -11.73
CA LYS A 25 19.29 -3.23 -10.72
C LYS A 25 19.59 -1.74 -10.91
N GLU A 26 19.63 -1.29 -12.15
CA GLU A 26 19.87 0.10 -12.56
C GLU A 26 18.78 1.01 -12.00
N HIS A 27 17.51 0.62 -12.12
CA HIS A 27 16.37 1.35 -11.55
C HIS A 27 16.41 1.38 -10.03
N LEU A 28 16.76 0.25 -9.37
CA LEU A 28 16.93 0.21 -7.92
C LEU A 28 18.07 1.11 -7.44
N ARG A 29 19.14 1.24 -8.20
CA ARG A 29 20.25 2.16 -7.89
C ARG A 29 19.88 3.62 -8.10
N GLN A 30 19.10 3.91 -9.15
CA GLN A 30 18.70 5.27 -9.51
C GLN A 30 17.65 5.82 -8.54
N TYR A 31 16.66 5.02 -8.18
CA TYR A 31 15.51 5.45 -7.38
C TYR A 31 15.59 5.01 -5.91
N ILE A 32 16.51 4.15 -5.56
CA ILE A 32 16.85 3.63 -4.21
C ILE A 32 15.68 2.86 -3.57
N GLY A 33 14.55 3.50 -3.31
CA GLY A 33 13.39 2.92 -2.62
C GLY A 33 12.46 4.00 -2.09
N GLY A 34 11.45 3.60 -1.32
CA GLY A 34 10.50 4.54 -0.73
C GLY A 34 9.88 5.46 -1.79
N VAL A 35 9.96 6.77 -1.55
CA VAL A 35 9.35 7.78 -2.46
C VAL A 35 9.95 7.72 -3.86
N GLY A 36 11.26 7.59 -4.01
CA GLY A 36 11.90 7.54 -5.33
C GLY A 36 11.42 6.36 -6.17
N LEU A 37 11.44 5.15 -5.62
CA LEU A 37 10.93 3.96 -6.29
C LEU A 37 9.42 4.07 -6.54
N GLY A 38 8.66 4.54 -5.55
CA GLY A 38 7.21 4.73 -5.68
C GLY A 38 6.84 5.72 -6.79
N ALA A 39 7.57 6.84 -6.90
CA ALA A 39 7.36 7.83 -7.96
C ALA A 39 7.67 7.26 -9.35
N TYR A 40 8.76 6.51 -9.49
CA TYR A 40 9.08 5.81 -10.73
C TYR A 40 7.98 4.83 -11.15
N LEU A 41 7.51 4.02 -10.19
CA LEU A 41 6.45 3.05 -10.45
C LEU A 41 5.12 3.76 -10.77
N LEU A 42 4.78 4.84 -10.07
CA LEU A 42 3.60 5.64 -10.38
C LEU A 42 3.67 6.15 -11.84
N PHE A 43 4.78 6.73 -12.24
CA PHE A 43 4.98 7.21 -13.62
C PHE A 43 4.83 6.08 -14.64
N LYS A 44 5.37 4.89 -14.33
CA LYS A 44 5.36 3.73 -15.25
C LYS A 44 3.98 3.10 -15.40
N PHE A 45 3.19 3.06 -14.32
CA PHE A 45 1.90 2.36 -14.27
C PHE A 45 0.69 3.28 -14.46
N SER A 46 0.85 4.59 -14.32
CA SER A 46 -0.27 5.54 -14.50
C SER A 46 -0.61 5.77 -15.97
N VAL A 47 -1.90 5.90 -16.22
CA VAL A 47 -2.39 6.41 -17.51
C VAL A 47 -2.37 7.95 -17.47
N PRO A 48 -1.71 8.63 -18.42
CA PRO A 48 -1.69 10.08 -18.44
C PRO A 48 -3.11 10.68 -18.46
N GLY A 49 -3.35 11.65 -17.60
CA GLY A 49 -4.66 12.32 -17.51
C GLY A 49 -5.73 11.58 -16.72
N SER A 50 -5.49 10.34 -16.25
CA SER A 50 -6.48 9.59 -15.48
C SER A 50 -6.88 10.34 -14.19
N ASP A 51 -8.12 10.17 -13.76
CA ASP A 51 -8.60 10.64 -12.46
C ASP A 51 -7.90 9.87 -11.31
N PRO A 52 -7.63 10.49 -10.15
CA PRO A 52 -7.08 9.78 -8.99
C PRO A 52 -7.88 8.56 -8.53
N PHE A 53 -9.20 8.58 -8.76
CA PHE A 53 -10.11 7.49 -8.43
C PHE A 53 -10.38 6.51 -9.58
N ASP A 54 -9.73 6.72 -10.74
CA ASP A 54 -9.86 5.79 -11.85
C ASP A 54 -9.23 4.44 -11.51
N PRO A 55 -9.86 3.30 -11.86
CA PRO A 55 -9.27 1.97 -11.63
C PRO A 55 -7.87 1.77 -12.23
N SER A 56 -7.49 2.57 -13.24
CA SER A 56 -6.14 2.56 -13.81
C SER A 56 -5.12 3.36 -12.99
N SER A 57 -5.56 4.13 -11.99
CA SER A 57 -4.68 4.90 -11.11
C SER A 57 -4.08 4.01 -10.03
N PRO A 58 -2.76 3.77 -10.00
CA PRO A 58 -2.16 2.86 -9.04
C PRO A 58 -2.03 3.48 -7.64
N LEU A 59 -2.22 2.64 -6.61
CA LEU A 59 -1.82 2.92 -5.24
C LEU A 59 -0.61 2.05 -4.89
N ILE A 60 0.50 2.69 -4.51
CA ILE A 60 1.80 2.03 -4.39
C ILE A 60 2.32 2.13 -2.96
N PHE A 61 2.77 1.00 -2.41
CA PHE A 61 3.46 0.89 -1.13
C PHE A 61 4.90 0.47 -1.40
N ALA A 62 5.86 1.36 -1.18
CA ALA A 62 7.26 1.11 -1.49
C ALA A 62 8.15 1.14 -0.24
N THR A 63 8.99 0.14 -0.08
CA THR A 63 9.98 0.02 1.00
C THR A 63 11.35 0.51 0.54
N SER A 64 12.29 0.62 1.48
CA SER A 64 13.69 0.94 1.18
C SER A 64 14.60 -0.27 1.41
N PRO A 65 15.84 -0.25 0.89
CA PRO A 65 16.81 -1.32 1.14
C PRO A 65 17.21 -1.44 2.61
N LEU A 66 16.91 -0.44 3.44
CA LEU A 66 17.25 -0.44 4.86
C LEU A 66 16.18 -1.11 5.73
N VAL A 67 14.96 -1.31 5.20
CA VAL A 67 13.87 -1.95 5.92
C VAL A 67 14.21 -3.41 6.21
N GLY A 68 13.99 -3.84 7.45
CA GLY A 68 14.31 -5.20 7.89
C GLY A 68 15.78 -5.43 8.26
N THR A 69 16.62 -4.40 8.18
CA THR A 69 18.01 -4.45 8.67
C THR A 69 18.09 -4.14 10.18
N ARG A 70 19.30 -4.25 10.76
CA ARG A 70 19.56 -3.87 12.16
C ARG A 70 19.66 -2.36 12.38
N LEU A 71 19.51 -1.55 11.32
CA LEU A 71 19.55 -0.09 11.44
C LEU A 71 18.31 0.41 12.16
N THR A 72 18.49 1.19 13.21
CA THR A 72 17.38 1.78 13.96
C THR A 72 16.60 2.76 13.09
N THR A 73 15.30 2.93 13.36
CA THR A 73 14.41 3.89 12.65
C THR A 73 14.23 3.66 11.16
N SER A 74 14.70 2.53 10.61
CA SER A 74 14.63 2.22 9.18
C SER A 74 13.29 1.64 8.72
N SER A 75 12.42 1.21 9.65
CA SER A 75 11.14 0.60 9.33
C SER A 75 10.11 1.64 8.88
N LYS A 76 10.25 2.09 7.62
CA LYS A 76 9.38 3.07 6.96
C LYS A 76 9.03 2.60 5.57
N PHE A 77 7.83 2.98 5.13
CA PHE A 77 7.38 2.80 3.74
C PHE A 77 6.75 4.09 3.22
N ALA A 78 6.79 4.26 1.92
CA ALA A 78 6.09 5.34 1.22
C ALA A 78 4.79 4.80 0.63
N VAL A 79 3.72 5.56 0.77
CA VAL A 79 2.49 5.40 0.01
C VAL A 79 2.51 6.44 -1.09
N VAL A 80 2.44 6.00 -2.34
CA VAL A 80 2.54 6.89 -3.50
C VAL A 80 1.34 6.66 -4.42
N SER A 81 0.70 7.75 -4.83
CA SER A 81 -0.47 7.74 -5.71
C SER A 81 -0.64 9.09 -6.42
N LYS A 82 -1.60 9.20 -7.31
CA LYS A 82 -2.12 10.51 -7.71
C LYS A 82 -3.02 11.04 -6.59
N SER A 83 -2.82 12.29 -6.19
CA SER A 83 -3.58 12.92 -5.10
C SER A 83 -4.96 13.37 -5.57
N PRO A 84 -6.06 12.95 -4.93
CA PRO A 84 -7.38 13.52 -5.18
C PRO A 84 -7.51 14.96 -4.67
N LEU A 85 -6.63 15.38 -3.75
CA LEU A 85 -6.64 16.73 -3.20
C LEU A 85 -5.99 17.75 -4.13
N THR A 86 -4.90 17.36 -4.82
CA THR A 86 -4.08 18.30 -5.60
C THR A 86 -4.06 18.01 -7.10
N GLY A 87 -4.42 16.80 -7.52
CA GLY A 87 -4.31 16.33 -8.91
C GLY A 87 -2.88 15.95 -9.33
N PHE A 88 -1.88 16.13 -8.45
CA PHE A 88 -0.47 15.82 -8.72
C PHE A 88 -0.03 14.52 -8.04
N ILE A 89 1.25 14.18 -8.24
CA ILE A 89 1.87 13.10 -7.47
C ILE A 89 1.79 13.39 -5.98
N ASN A 90 1.44 12.38 -5.22
CA ASN A 90 1.44 12.39 -3.77
C ASN A 90 2.39 11.34 -3.24
N ASP A 91 3.18 11.70 -2.25
CA ASP A 91 3.88 10.78 -1.39
C ASP A 91 3.52 11.02 0.08
N SER A 92 3.35 9.95 0.82
CA SER A 92 3.13 10.01 2.26
C SER A 92 3.90 8.89 2.95
N LEU A 93 4.72 9.25 3.93
CA LEU A 93 5.51 8.28 4.67
C LEU A 93 4.76 7.81 5.91
N SER A 94 4.76 6.50 6.12
CA SER A 94 4.40 5.91 7.40
C SER A 94 5.55 5.05 7.93
N SER A 95 5.54 4.81 9.23
CA SER A 95 6.56 4.00 9.88
C SER A 95 5.90 2.91 10.69
N SER A 96 6.60 1.88 10.98
CA SER A 96 6.34 0.80 11.92
C SER A 96 6.55 -0.58 11.31
N PHE A 97 6.05 -1.59 11.99
CA PHE A 97 6.24 -3.00 11.61
C PHE A 97 5.61 -3.37 10.26
N CYS A 98 4.58 -2.65 9.78
CA CYS A 98 4.02 -2.86 8.45
C CYS A 98 5.08 -2.82 7.34
N ALA A 99 6.06 -1.90 7.42
CA ALA A 99 7.14 -1.82 6.44
C ALA A 99 7.99 -3.10 6.43
N THR A 100 8.30 -3.63 7.62
CA THR A 100 9.09 -4.85 7.76
C THR A 100 8.33 -6.07 7.25
N GLU A 101 7.04 -6.19 7.57
CA GLU A 101 6.22 -7.31 7.10
C GLU A 101 6.01 -7.25 5.58
N LEU A 102 5.77 -6.07 5.00
CA LEU A 102 5.73 -5.90 3.55
C LEU A 102 7.04 -6.34 2.88
N LYS A 103 8.19 -5.98 3.47
CA LYS A 103 9.49 -6.44 2.99
C LYS A 103 9.64 -7.96 3.09
N LYS A 104 9.20 -8.58 4.18
CA LYS A 104 9.23 -10.04 4.35
C LYS A 104 8.33 -10.79 3.35
N CYS A 105 7.31 -10.14 2.78
CA CYS A 105 6.52 -10.71 1.69
C CYS A 105 7.32 -10.95 0.40
N GLY A 106 8.58 -10.50 0.34
CA GLY A 106 9.48 -10.77 -0.78
C GLY A 106 9.46 -9.72 -1.89
N CYS A 107 8.92 -8.53 -1.62
CA CYS A 107 8.87 -7.43 -2.59
C CYS A 107 9.54 -6.15 -2.08
N ASP A 108 9.98 -5.32 -3.01
CA ASP A 108 10.47 -3.96 -2.76
C ASP A 108 9.33 -2.93 -2.81
N ALA A 109 8.27 -3.27 -3.56
CA ALA A 109 7.02 -2.51 -3.55
C ALA A 109 5.81 -3.43 -3.84
N LEU A 110 4.64 -2.98 -3.36
CA LEU A 110 3.32 -3.51 -3.68
C LEU A 110 2.57 -2.44 -4.48
N ILE A 111 1.99 -2.82 -5.60
CA ILE A 111 1.15 -1.97 -6.46
C ILE A 111 -0.25 -2.52 -6.46
N LEU A 112 -1.23 -1.70 -6.12
CA LEU A 112 -2.65 -2.00 -6.26
C LEU A 112 -3.19 -1.24 -7.47
N ILE A 113 -3.88 -1.94 -8.37
CA ILE A 113 -4.59 -1.39 -9.53
C ILE A 113 -5.98 -2.01 -9.60
N GLY A 114 -6.84 -1.42 -10.41
CA GLY A 114 -8.20 -1.92 -10.57
C GLY A 114 -9.12 -1.48 -9.44
N ARG A 115 -10.35 -1.96 -9.50
CA ARG A 115 -11.40 -1.71 -8.49
C ARG A 115 -12.05 -3.00 -8.05
N ALA A 116 -12.09 -3.24 -6.75
CA ALA A 116 -12.81 -4.36 -6.18
C ALA A 116 -14.33 -4.19 -6.37
N LYS A 117 -15.03 -5.30 -6.66
CA LYS A 117 -16.50 -5.29 -6.81
C LYS A 117 -17.25 -5.16 -5.48
N ARG A 118 -16.55 -5.36 -4.37
CA ARG A 118 -17.06 -5.32 -3.00
C ARG A 118 -15.94 -4.91 -2.07
N PRO A 119 -16.24 -4.46 -0.83
CA PRO A 119 -15.21 -4.25 0.18
C PRO A 119 -14.36 -5.50 0.31
N THR A 120 -13.06 -5.35 0.13
CA THR A 120 -12.11 -6.48 0.03
C THR A 120 -10.93 -6.26 0.98
N LEU A 121 -10.62 -7.29 1.76
CA LEU A 121 -9.39 -7.38 2.54
C LEU A 121 -8.36 -8.18 1.73
N LEU A 122 -7.22 -7.56 1.44
CA LEU A 122 -6.08 -8.25 0.87
C LEU A 122 -5.22 -8.84 1.98
N PHE A 123 -5.17 -10.16 2.06
CA PHE A 123 -4.26 -10.85 2.97
C PHE A 123 -3.01 -11.29 2.20
N VAL A 124 -1.87 -10.66 2.55
CA VAL A 124 -0.60 -10.90 1.84
C VAL A 124 0.34 -11.66 2.77
N GLN A 125 0.68 -12.88 2.39
CA GLN A 125 1.59 -13.72 3.15
C GLN A 125 2.53 -14.50 2.22
N ASN A 126 3.83 -14.46 2.49
CA ASN A 126 4.84 -15.18 1.70
C ASN A 126 4.74 -14.95 0.18
N GLY A 127 4.35 -13.72 -0.22
CA GLY A 127 4.19 -13.36 -1.62
C GLY A 127 2.92 -13.87 -2.31
N ARG A 128 2.04 -14.50 -1.56
CA ARG A 128 0.70 -14.88 -2.00
C ARG A 128 -0.29 -13.83 -1.54
N VAL A 129 -1.31 -13.58 -2.35
CA VAL A 129 -2.40 -12.66 -2.06
C VAL A 129 -3.71 -13.41 -2.04
N ASP A 130 -4.43 -13.35 -0.94
CA ASP A 130 -5.79 -13.86 -0.82
C ASP A 130 -6.76 -12.66 -0.73
N PHE A 131 -7.88 -12.75 -1.47
CA PHE A 131 -8.92 -11.73 -1.54
C PHE A 131 -10.10 -12.17 -0.66
N LEU A 132 -10.27 -11.52 0.47
CA LEU A 132 -11.27 -11.88 1.47
C LEU A 132 -12.40 -10.85 1.50
N ASP A 133 -13.63 -11.29 1.74
CA ASP A 133 -14.76 -10.38 1.94
C ASP A 133 -14.54 -9.51 3.18
N ALA A 134 -14.65 -8.20 3.02
CA ALA A 134 -14.45 -7.21 4.08
C ALA A 134 -15.71 -6.41 4.39
N LYS A 135 -16.90 -6.86 3.97
CA LYS A 135 -18.16 -6.14 4.20
C LYS A 135 -18.41 -5.86 5.70
N TYR A 136 -17.98 -6.76 6.57
CA TYR A 136 -18.11 -6.63 8.03
C TYR A 136 -17.22 -5.53 8.64
N LEU A 137 -16.26 -4.99 7.87
CA LEU A 137 -15.35 -3.91 8.29
C LEU A 137 -15.88 -2.53 7.89
N THR A 138 -16.87 -2.47 7.00
CA THR A 138 -17.42 -1.19 6.47
C THR A 138 -17.98 -0.33 7.60
N GLY A 139 -17.59 0.95 7.61
CA GLY A 139 -18.02 1.93 8.61
C GLY A 139 -17.24 1.90 9.93
N LEU A 140 -16.34 0.93 10.12
CA LEU A 140 -15.51 0.88 11.31
C LEU A 140 -14.42 1.95 11.28
N THR A 141 -14.04 2.43 12.46
CA THR A 141 -12.80 3.24 12.58
C THR A 141 -11.58 2.38 12.26
N THR A 142 -10.46 3.01 11.92
CA THR A 142 -9.22 2.28 11.61
C THR A 142 -8.73 1.43 12.78
N ALA A 143 -8.95 1.86 14.01
CA ALA A 143 -8.59 1.10 15.22
C ALA A 143 -9.48 -0.14 15.40
N GLU A 144 -10.80 0.01 15.18
CA GLU A 144 -11.74 -1.12 15.21
C GLU A 144 -11.45 -2.09 14.07
N THR A 145 -11.17 -1.60 12.86
CA THR A 145 -10.77 -2.43 11.71
C THR A 145 -9.53 -3.26 12.03
N GLU A 146 -8.45 -2.63 12.56
CA GLU A 146 -7.24 -3.36 12.93
C GLU A 146 -7.52 -4.45 13.96
N LYS A 147 -8.29 -4.15 15.00
CA LYS A 147 -8.69 -5.09 16.04
C LYS A 147 -9.49 -6.25 15.45
N THR A 148 -10.55 -5.95 14.68
CA THR A 148 -11.46 -6.95 14.12
C THR A 148 -10.74 -7.87 13.14
N VAL A 149 -9.84 -7.35 12.30
CA VAL A 149 -9.02 -8.18 11.38
C VAL A 149 -8.15 -9.16 12.16
N LYS A 150 -7.46 -8.71 13.21
CA LYS A 150 -6.61 -9.56 14.04
C LYS A 150 -7.41 -10.67 14.73
N GLU A 151 -8.59 -10.34 15.25
CA GLU A 151 -9.52 -11.30 15.88
C GLU A 151 -10.06 -12.31 14.86
N THR A 152 -10.48 -11.85 13.68
CA THR A 152 -11.04 -12.70 12.62
C THR A 152 -9.99 -13.69 12.08
N LEU A 153 -8.76 -13.24 11.89
CA LEU A 153 -7.64 -14.10 11.45
C LEU A 153 -7.07 -14.95 12.58
N ASN A 154 -7.47 -14.70 13.82
CA ASN A 154 -6.87 -15.27 15.03
C ASN A 154 -5.34 -15.12 15.03
N ASP A 155 -4.85 -13.98 14.54
CA ASP A 155 -3.44 -13.65 14.42
C ASP A 155 -3.18 -12.20 14.87
N TYR A 156 -2.61 -12.05 16.05
CA TYR A 156 -2.30 -10.75 16.66
C TYR A 156 -0.96 -10.16 16.18
N VAL A 157 -0.19 -10.94 15.43
CA VAL A 157 1.10 -10.49 14.86
C VAL A 157 0.91 -9.83 13.50
N VAL A 158 -0.19 -10.15 12.80
CA VAL A 158 -0.50 -9.55 11.49
C VAL A 158 -0.51 -8.01 11.57
N ARG A 159 -0.04 -7.38 10.50
CA ARG A 159 -0.02 -5.91 10.37
C ARG A 159 -1.09 -5.46 9.40
N VAL A 160 -1.83 -4.44 9.81
CA VAL A 160 -3.01 -3.98 9.09
C VAL A 160 -2.77 -2.57 8.57
N LEU A 161 -3.06 -2.36 7.30
CA LEU A 161 -3.20 -1.05 6.66
C LEU A 161 -4.69 -0.84 6.42
N ALA A 162 -5.28 0.18 7.00
CA ALA A 162 -6.72 0.40 6.96
C ALA A 162 -7.09 1.84 6.64
N ILE A 163 -8.24 2.00 6.00
CA ILE A 163 -8.97 3.25 5.93
C ILE A 163 -10.14 3.18 6.91
N GLY A 164 -10.69 4.32 7.28
CA GLY A 164 -11.94 4.41 8.02
C GLY A 164 -13.02 5.08 7.16
N PRO A 165 -14.13 5.51 7.77
CA PRO A 165 -15.26 6.14 7.07
C PRO A 165 -14.88 7.31 6.16
N ALA A 166 -13.83 8.07 6.49
CA ALA A 166 -13.34 9.14 5.63
C ALA A 166 -12.79 8.61 4.28
N GLY A 167 -12.05 7.49 4.29
CA GLY A 167 -11.58 6.86 3.07
C GLY A 167 -12.71 6.25 2.27
N GLU A 168 -13.62 5.53 2.92
CA GLU A 168 -14.81 4.93 2.31
C GLU A 168 -15.72 5.97 1.64
N ASN A 169 -15.82 7.16 2.21
CA ASN A 169 -16.58 8.28 1.67
C ASN A 169 -15.75 9.20 0.74
N LEU A 170 -14.59 8.75 0.29
CA LEU A 170 -13.70 9.44 -0.66
C LEU A 170 -13.33 10.87 -0.24
N VAL A 171 -13.19 11.12 1.06
CA VAL A 171 -12.75 12.42 1.56
C VAL A 171 -11.33 12.67 1.06
N HIS A 172 -11.12 13.73 0.27
CA HIS A 172 -9.90 13.98 -0.52
C HIS A 172 -8.60 14.08 0.29
N TYR A 173 -8.66 14.18 1.61
CA TYR A 173 -7.51 14.16 2.51
C TYR A 173 -7.52 12.96 3.47
N ALA A 174 -8.33 11.93 3.18
CA ALA A 174 -8.36 10.71 3.99
C ALA A 174 -7.00 10.03 4.04
N THR A 175 -6.68 9.45 5.18
CA THR A 175 -5.39 8.83 5.47
C THR A 175 -5.49 7.30 5.42
N ILE A 176 -4.34 6.63 5.25
CA ILE A 176 -4.19 5.20 5.52
C ILE A 176 -3.53 5.05 6.88
N SER A 177 -4.19 4.32 7.78
CA SER A 177 -3.69 4.06 9.14
C SER A 177 -3.02 2.71 9.24
N ASN A 178 -2.08 2.57 10.16
CA ASN A 178 -1.42 1.29 10.47
C ASN A 178 -0.90 1.25 11.92
N ASP A 179 -0.70 0.05 12.43
CA ASP A 179 -0.01 -0.25 13.70
C ASP A 179 -0.36 0.70 14.86
N GLY A 180 -1.64 0.75 15.25
CA GLY A 180 -2.09 1.47 16.42
C GLY A 180 -2.10 2.99 16.29
N GLY A 181 -2.36 3.52 15.09
CA GLY A 181 -2.58 4.95 14.87
C GLY A 181 -1.41 5.70 14.23
N ARG A 182 -0.54 5.01 13.53
CA ARG A 182 0.39 5.65 12.59
C ARG A 182 -0.30 5.87 11.26
N HIS A 183 0.03 6.95 10.56
CA HIS A 183 -0.70 7.33 9.36
C HIS A 183 0.24 7.68 8.21
N ALA A 184 -0.10 7.20 7.00
CA ALA A 184 0.24 7.85 5.77
C ALA A 184 -0.79 8.97 5.56
N GLY A 185 -0.49 10.15 6.08
CA GLY A 185 -1.48 11.17 6.41
C GLY A 185 -1.65 12.30 5.40
N ARG A 186 -0.96 12.25 4.25
CA ARG A 186 -0.96 13.36 3.30
C ARG A 186 -1.57 12.98 1.95
N GLY A 187 -2.12 13.99 1.26
CA GLY A 187 -2.53 13.94 -0.14
C GLY A 187 -3.70 13.03 -0.49
N GLY A 188 -4.38 12.42 0.51
CA GLY A 188 -5.62 11.71 0.27
C GLY A 188 -5.46 10.26 -0.22
N ALA A 189 -4.33 9.61 0.04
CA ALA A 189 -4.13 8.21 -0.34
C ALA A 189 -5.19 7.26 0.25
N GLY A 190 -5.80 7.61 1.38
CA GLY A 190 -6.91 6.86 1.96
C GLY A 190 -8.18 6.90 1.13
N ALA A 191 -8.44 8.00 0.44
CA ALA A 191 -9.56 8.07 -0.50
C ALA A 191 -9.29 7.26 -1.77
N VAL A 192 -8.05 7.24 -2.26
CA VAL A 192 -7.65 6.36 -3.38
C VAL A 192 -7.81 4.89 -3.01
N MET A 193 -7.47 4.51 -1.77
CA MET A 193 -7.67 3.13 -1.28
C MET A 193 -9.17 2.79 -1.14
N GLY A 194 -10.03 3.76 -0.92
CA GLY A 194 -11.48 3.58 -0.77
C GLY A 194 -12.26 3.61 -2.07
N SER A 195 -11.63 4.01 -3.19
CA SER A 195 -12.30 4.14 -4.49
C SER A 195 -12.32 2.82 -5.26
#